data_c8b101535f3fc5cc5ee6af12b80d97b7
#
_entry.id   c8b101535f3fc5cc5ee6af12b80d97b7
#
_cell.length_a   1.000
_cell.length_b   1.000
_cell.length_c   1.000
_cell.angle_alpha   90.00
_cell.angle_beta   90.00
_cell.angle_gamma   90.00
#
_symmetry.space_group_name_H-M   'P 1'
#
loop_
_entity.id
_entity.type
_entity.pdbx_description
1 polymer ?
#
loop_
_entity_poly.entity_id
_entity_poly.type
_entity_poly.pdbx_seq_one_letter_code
_entity_poly.pdbx_strand_id
1 'polypeptide(L)'
;MLAVVLLAVTGVRAQDKAAFEPTHLEGIWQLCHYVSENPEIPGTLKPSNTFKVLSDDGRIVNFTIRPGADAIITGYGTYRQISGTAYKESIERNIHLPMLDNKDNILEFEMGEGGVMY
;
A
#
# COMPACT_ATOMS: atom_id res chain seq x y z
N MET A 1 -12.37 -12.76 41.21
CA MET A 1 -13.22 -11.72 40.60
C MET A 1 -12.41 -10.84 39.65
N LEU A 2 -11.31 -10.24 40.10
CA LEU A 2 -10.45 -9.41 39.26
C LEU A 2 -9.85 -10.16 38.05
N ALA A 3 -9.48 -11.43 38.22
CA ALA A 3 -8.94 -12.26 37.16
C ALA A 3 -9.94 -12.50 36.02
N VAL A 4 -11.23 -12.62 36.32
CA VAL A 4 -12.28 -12.82 35.31
C VAL A 4 -12.47 -11.58 34.44
N VAL A 5 -12.39 -10.39 35.04
CA VAL A 5 -12.48 -9.11 34.32
C VAL A 5 -11.29 -8.93 33.36
N LEU A 6 -10.08 -9.28 33.83
CA LEU A 6 -8.88 -9.23 32.98
C LEU A 6 -8.95 -10.17 31.79
N LEU A 7 -9.51 -11.37 31.97
CA LEU A 7 -9.71 -12.33 30.86
C LEU A 7 -10.69 -11.80 29.82
N ALA A 8 -11.76 -11.14 30.23
CA ALA A 8 -12.71 -10.53 29.30
C ALA A 8 -12.08 -9.44 28.46
N VAL A 9 -11.25 -8.58 29.05
CA VAL A 9 -10.52 -7.52 28.33
C VAL A 9 -9.53 -8.12 27.34
N THR A 10 -8.81 -9.17 27.72
CA THR A 10 -7.87 -9.86 26.83
C THR A 10 -8.59 -10.51 25.64
N GLY A 11 -9.78 -11.09 25.86
CA GLY A 11 -10.60 -11.67 24.80
C GLY A 11 -11.04 -10.64 23.77
N VAL A 12 -11.44 -9.45 24.20
CA VAL A 12 -11.83 -8.35 23.29
C VAL A 12 -10.65 -7.92 22.42
N ARG A 13 -9.46 -7.76 23.01
CA ARG A 13 -8.25 -7.40 22.25
C ARG A 13 -7.86 -8.47 21.22
N ALA A 14 -7.97 -9.74 21.56
CA ALA A 14 -7.68 -10.83 20.65
C ALA A 14 -8.66 -10.85 19.46
N GLN A 15 -9.94 -10.55 19.69
CA GLN A 15 -10.95 -10.45 18.63
C GLN A 15 -10.66 -9.29 17.67
N ASP A 16 -10.25 -8.12 18.17
CA ASP A 16 -9.90 -6.97 17.35
C ASP A 16 -8.68 -7.26 16.46
N LYS A 17 -7.70 -8.04 16.96
CA LYS A 17 -6.52 -8.43 16.18
C LYS A 17 -6.80 -9.49 15.13
N ALA A 18 -7.89 -10.23 15.26
CA ALA A 18 -8.24 -11.35 14.37
C ALA A 18 -9.18 -10.95 13.23
N ALA A 19 -9.39 -9.64 12.99
CA ALA A 19 -10.36 -9.15 12.01
C ALA A 19 -10.00 -9.52 10.56
N PHE A 20 -8.72 -9.70 10.24
CA PHE A 20 -8.25 -10.15 8.93
C PHE A 20 -6.82 -10.69 9.04
N GLU A 21 -6.43 -11.52 8.06
CA GLU A 21 -5.05 -11.97 7.94
C GLU A 21 -4.18 -10.87 7.33
N PRO A 22 -3.08 -10.48 7.99
CA PRO A 22 -2.15 -9.50 7.43
C PRO A 22 -1.52 -10.00 6.14
N THR A 23 -1.46 -9.15 5.14
CA THR A 23 -0.74 -9.38 3.91
C THR A 23 0.63 -8.72 4.00
N HIS A 24 1.67 -9.37 3.48
CA HIS A 24 3.00 -8.79 3.42
C HIS A 24 3.05 -7.76 2.30
N LEU A 25 2.68 -6.51 2.64
CA LEU A 25 2.71 -5.38 1.72
C LEU A 25 4.07 -4.69 1.69
N GLU A 26 4.90 -4.92 2.71
CA GLU A 26 6.24 -4.32 2.79
C GLU A 26 7.11 -4.73 1.61
N GLY A 27 7.87 -3.78 1.10
CA GLY A 27 8.75 -3.99 -0.03
C GLY A 27 8.83 -2.77 -0.95
N ILE A 28 9.45 -2.98 -2.09
CA ILE A 28 9.54 -1.97 -3.15
C ILE A 28 8.65 -2.45 -4.29
N TRP A 29 7.66 -1.64 -4.63
CA TRP A 29 6.70 -1.92 -5.68
C TRP A 29 6.94 -0.98 -6.86
N GLN A 30 7.02 -1.54 -8.05
CA GLN A 30 7.11 -0.76 -9.28
C GLN A 30 5.73 -0.63 -9.89
N LEU A 31 5.35 0.59 -10.24
CA LEU A 31 4.10 0.82 -10.96
C LEU A 31 4.24 0.26 -12.38
N CYS A 32 3.29 -0.57 -12.77
CA CYS A 32 3.20 -1.13 -14.11
C CYS A 32 1.83 -0.82 -14.71
N HIS A 33 1.78 -0.73 -16.02
CA HIS A 33 0.54 -0.53 -16.76
C HIS A 33 0.29 -1.72 -17.67
N TYR A 34 -0.96 -2.13 -17.77
CA TYR A 34 -1.40 -3.09 -18.77
C TYR A 34 -1.63 -2.33 -20.08
N VAL A 35 -0.87 -2.69 -21.11
CA VAL A 35 -0.94 -2.03 -22.40
C VAL A 35 -1.29 -3.05 -23.48
N SER A 36 -2.34 -2.77 -24.26
CA SER A 36 -2.70 -3.53 -25.45
C SER A 36 -3.15 -2.55 -26.52
N GLU A 37 -2.63 -2.71 -27.73
CA GLU A 37 -3.05 -1.92 -28.89
C GLU A 37 -4.38 -2.42 -29.47
N ASN A 38 -4.70 -3.71 -29.23
CA ASN A 38 -5.93 -4.34 -29.69
C ASN A 38 -6.69 -4.90 -28.48
N PRO A 39 -7.97 -4.47 -28.25
CA PRO A 39 -8.78 -4.95 -27.13
C PRO A 39 -8.99 -6.47 -27.10
N GLU A 40 -8.86 -7.14 -28.24
CA GLU A 40 -9.03 -8.61 -28.35
C GLU A 40 -7.75 -9.37 -28.01
N ILE A 41 -6.61 -8.68 -27.92
CA ILE A 41 -5.32 -9.29 -27.58
C ILE A 41 -4.99 -9.00 -26.13
N PRO A 42 -4.58 -10.02 -25.32
CA PRO A 42 -4.14 -9.78 -23.96
C PRO A 42 -3.02 -8.73 -23.91
N GLY A 43 -3.15 -7.79 -22.98
CA GLY A 43 -2.13 -6.78 -22.76
C GLY A 43 -0.87 -7.35 -22.13
N THR A 44 0.22 -6.60 -22.21
CA THR A 44 1.47 -6.88 -21.52
C THR A 44 1.70 -5.86 -20.42
N LEU A 45 2.29 -6.32 -19.30
CA LEU A 45 2.71 -5.43 -18.24
C LEU A 45 3.94 -4.65 -18.69
N LYS A 46 3.83 -3.33 -18.67
CA LYS A 46 4.96 -2.44 -18.93
C LYS A 46 5.33 -1.68 -17.66
N PRO A 47 6.56 -1.83 -17.17
CA PRO A 47 7.00 -1.10 -16.00
C PRO A 47 7.15 0.39 -16.30
N SER A 48 6.85 1.22 -15.31
CA SER A 48 7.11 2.65 -15.36
C SER A 48 8.33 2.99 -14.52
N ASN A 49 8.68 4.28 -14.47
CA ASN A 49 9.76 4.78 -13.64
C ASN A 49 9.29 5.18 -12.23
N THR A 50 8.08 4.81 -11.86
CA THR A 50 7.49 5.17 -10.57
C THR A 50 7.47 3.98 -9.63
N PHE A 51 7.92 4.20 -8.41
CA PHE A 51 8.06 3.19 -7.39
C PHE A 51 7.39 3.64 -6.09
N LYS A 52 6.99 2.65 -5.31
CA LYS A 52 6.43 2.82 -3.98
C LYS A 52 7.18 1.91 -3.03
N VAL A 53 7.71 2.48 -1.97
CA VAL A 53 8.33 1.72 -0.87
C VAL A 53 7.33 1.67 0.28
N LEU A 54 7.00 0.46 0.71
CA LEU A 54 6.22 0.21 1.92
C LEU A 54 7.16 -0.43 2.94
N SER A 55 7.45 0.28 4.01
CA SER A 55 8.35 -0.22 5.05
C SER A 55 7.60 -1.10 6.05
N ASP A 56 8.31 -1.95 6.75
CA ASP A 56 7.73 -2.83 7.76
C ASP A 56 7.25 -2.08 9.01
N ASP A 57 7.71 -0.84 9.20
CA ASP A 57 7.29 0.04 10.30
C ASP A 57 6.12 0.97 9.93
N GLY A 58 5.45 0.73 8.79
CA GLY A 58 4.26 1.47 8.41
C GLY A 58 4.50 2.80 7.69
N ARG A 59 5.68 3.00 7.11
CA ARG A 59 5.96 4.19 6.31
C ARG A 59 5.86 3.92 4.83
N ILE A 60 5.44 4.94 4.08
CA ILE A 60 5.34 4.88 2.62
C ILE A 60 6.14 6.03 2.01
N VAL A 61 6.87 5.71 0.95
CA VAL A 61 7.57 6.69 0.12
C VAL A 61 7.32 6.35 -1.34
N ASN A 62 6.90 7.35 -2.10
CA ASN A 62 6.81 7.25 -3.55
C ASN A 62 7.97 8.02 -4.18
N PHE A 63 8.60 7.42 -5.19
CA PHE A 63 9.67 8.08 -5.92
C PHE A 63 9.60 7.77 -7.41
N THR A 64 10.16 8.66 -8.20
CA THR A 64 10.27 8.50 -9.65
C THR A 64 11.73 8.61 -10.06
N ILE A 65 12.20 7.68 -10.88
CA ILE A 65 13.53 7.72 -11.48
C ILE A 65 13.40 8.34 -12.86
N ARG A 66 14.05 9.49 -13.07
CA ARG A 66 14.07 10.14 -14.38
C ARG A 66 15.24 9.61 -15.19
N PRO A 67 15.06 9.22 -16.46
CA PRO A 67 16.16 8.77 -17.31
C PRO A 67 17.26 9.82 -17.41
N GLY A 68 18.51 9.43 -17.14
CA GLY A 68 19.66 10.33 -17.20
C GLY A 68 19.70 11.38 -16.09
N ALA A 69 18.88 11.24 -15.03
CA ALA A 69 18.78 12.20 -13.93
C ALA A 69 18.63 11.46 -12.59
N ASP A 70 18.55 12.24 -11.52
CA ASP A 70 18.39 11.71 -10.18
C ASP A 70 16.95 11.23 -9.92
N ALA A 71 16.81 10.35 -8.94
CA ALA A 71 15.50 9.99 -8.41
C ALA A 71 14.89 11.13 -7.60
N ILE A 72 13.58 11.30 -7.70
CA ILE A 72 12.84 12.32 -6.95
C ILE A 72 11.80 11.64 -6.07
N ILE A 73 11.80 11.97 -4.79
CA ILE A 73 10.71 11.58 -3.89
C ILE A 73 9.49 12.45 -4.22
N THR A 74 8.42 11.81 -4.68
CA THR A 74 7.20 12.49 -5.10
C THR A 74 6.14 12.58 -4.01
N GLY A 75 6.26 11.73 -2.99
CA GLY A 75 5.35 11.75 -1.85
C GLY A 75 5.80 10.83 -0.74
N TYR A 76 5.29 11.06 0.46
CA TYR A 76 5.57 10.22 1.62
C TYR A 76 4.47 10.35 2.67
N GLY A 77 4.44 9.39 3.57
CA GLY A 77 3.50 9.35 4.68
C GLY A 77 3.57 8.02 5.40
N THR A 78 2.44 7.59 5.90
CA THR A 78 2.27 6.31 6.58
C THR A 78 1.23 5.47 5.87
N TYR A 79 1.26 4.16 6.12
CA TYR A 79 0.23 3.26 5.61
C TYR A 79 -0.12 2.22 6.67
N ARG A 80 -1.31 1.66 6.56
CA ARG A 80 -1.68 0.48 7.33
C ARG A 80 -2.74 -0.32 6.57
N GLN A 81 -2.67 -1.63 6.66
CA GLN A 81 -3.71 -2.50 6.15
C GLN A 81 -4.94 -2.39 7.04
N ILE A 82 -6.11 -2.23 6.43
CA ILE A 82 -7.39 -2.05 7.14
C ILE A 82 -8.35 -3.22 6.94
N SER A 83 -8.11 -4.06 5.95
CA SER A 83 -8.88 -5.29 5.70
C SER A 83 -8.03 -6.28 4.92
N GLY A 84 -8.56 -7.46 4.62
CA GLY A 84 -7.89 -8.43 3.75
C GLY A 84 -7.68 -7.94 2.31
N THR A 85 -8.40 -6.88 1.89
CA THR A 85 -8.40 -6.39 0.50
C THR A 85 -8.12 -4.91 0.38
N ALA A 86 -7.83 -4.21 1.48
CA ALA A 86 -7.62 -2.76 1.44
C ALA A 86 -6.56 -2.30 2.43
N TYR A 87 -5.86 -1.23 2.05
CA TYR A 87 -4.98 -0.52 2.95
C TYR A 87 -5.20 0.99 2.82
N LYS A 88 -4.86 1.71 3.88
CA LYS A 88 -5.00 3.15 3.96
C LYS A 88 -3.63 3.81 3.92
N GLU A 89 -3.46 4.78 3.03
CA GLU A 89 -2.32 5.68 3.00
C GLU A 89 -2.71 7.02 3.63
N SER A 90 -1.94 7.45 4.60
CA SER A 90 -2.07 8.78 5.19
C SER A 90 -0.94 9.64 4.63
N ILE A 91 -1.28 10.47 3.65
CA ILE A 91 -0.30 11.24 2.88
C ILE A 91 0.08 12.49 3.68
N GLU A 92 1.35 12.63 4.00
CA GLU A 92 1.89 13.86 4.61
C GLU A 92 2.20 14.90 3.54
N ARG A 93 2.79 14.47 2.43
CA ARG A 93 3.11 15.35 1.31
C ARG A 93 3.09 14.62 -0.01
N ASN A 94 2.54 15.30 -1.03
CA ASN A 94 2.59 14.87 -2.42
C ASN A 94 2.93 16.08 -3.29
N ILE A 95 4.08 16.06 -3.99
CA ILE A 95 4.55 17.22 -4.74
C ILE A 95 3.77 17.47 -6.02
N HIS A 96 3.14 16.43 -6.60
CA HIS A 96 2.34 16.57 -7.82
C HIS A 96 0.89 16.92 -7.53
N LEU A 97 0.38 16.50 -6.38
CA LEU A 97 -1.00 16.68 -5.97
C LEU A 97 -1.03 17.24 -4.53
N PRO A 98 -0.66 18.51 -4.33
CA PRO A 98 -0.63 19.12 -2.98
C PRO A 98 -1.98 19.06 -2.26
N MET A 99 -3.07 18.90 -3.00
CA MET A 99 -4.40 18.73 -2.42
C MET A 99 -4.53 17.45 -1.59
N LEU A 100 -3.63 16.50 -1.77
CA LEU A 100 -3.61 15.24 -1.00
C LEU A 100 -2.81 15.36 0.29
N ASP A 101 -2.11 16.47 0.52
CA ASP A 101 -1.32 16.67 1.74
C ASP A 101 -2.24 16.59 2.97
N ASN A 102 -1.82 15.82 3.96
CA ASN A 102 -2.55 15.55 5.20
C ASN A 102 -3.92 14.89 5.00
N LYS A 103 -4.07 14.12 3.92
CA LYS A 103 -5.29 13.37 3.63
C LYS A 103 -5.04 11.88 3.62
N ASP A 104 -6.09 11.14 3.93
CA ASP A 104 -6.13 9.69 3.86
C ASP A 104 -6.68 9.24 2.51
N ASN A 105 -6.09 8.18 1.97
CA ASN A 105 -6.55 7.53 0.75
C ASN A 105 -6.66 6.03 1.00
N ILE A 106 -7.81 5.46 0.68
CA ILE A 106 -8.04 4.02 0.83
C ILE A 106 -7.87 3.38 -0.54
N LEU A 107 -7.00 2.37 -0.59
CA LEU A 107 -6.68 1.62 -1.80
C LEU A 107 -7.12 0.17 -1.62
N GLU A 108 -7.89 -0.31 -2.56
CA GLU A 108 -8.23 -1.74 -2.65
C GLU A 108 -7.13 -2.46 -3.44
N PHE A 109 -6.82 -3.68 -3.03
CA PHE A 109 -5.79 -4.46 -3.68
C PHE A 109 -6.15 -5.94 -3.74
N GLU A 110 -5.53 -6.64 -4.70
CA GLU A 110 -5.57 -8.08 -4.84
C GLU A 110 -4.16 -8.56 -5.18
N MET A 111 -3.67 -9.55 -4.43
CA MET A 111 -2.36 -10.15 -4.72
C MET A 111 -2.51 -11.21 -5.79
N GLY A 112 -1.78 -11.04 -6.88
CA GLY A 112 -1.69 -12.03 -7.95
C GLY A 112 -0.43 -12.88 -7.84
N GLU A 113 -0.25 -13.76 -8.80
CA GLU A 113 0.95 -14.59 -8.90
C GLU A 113 2.17 -13.76 -9.31
N GLY A 114 3.37 -14.25 -8.95
CA GLY A 114 4.63 -13.63 -9.38
C GLY A 114 4.95 -12.31 -8.72
N GLY A 115 4.37 -12.01 -7.54
CA GLY A 115 4.64 -10.76 -6.83
C GLY A 115 3.95 -9.54 -7.44
N VAL A 116 2.82 -9.74 -8.11
CA VAL A 116 2.02 -8.66 -8.70
C VAL A 116 0.88 -8.30 -7.75
N MET A 117 0.64 -7.00 -7.58
CA MET A 117 -0.49 -6.46 -6.83
C MET A 117 -1.33 -5.60 -7.78
N TYR A 118 -2.63 -5.86 -7.80
CA TYR A 118 -3.60 -5.12 -8.62
C TYR A 118 -4.37 -4.12 -7.79
#